data_ceae68c7d8685ad71c5a10ceaa460c91
#
_entry.id   ceae68c7d8685ad71c5a10ceaa460c91
#
_cell.length_a   1.000
_cell.length_b   1.000
_cell.length_c   1.000
_cell.angle_alpha   90.00
_cell.angle_beta   90.00
_cell.angle_gamma   90.00
#
_symmetry.space_group_name_H-M   'P 1'
#
loop_
_entity.id
_entity.type
_entity.pdbx_description
1 polymer ?
#
loop_
_entity_poly.entity_id
_entity_poly.type
_entity_poly.pdbx_seq_one_letter_code
_entity_poly.pdbx_strand_id
1 'polypeptide(L)'
;MKVTVVGAGAVGATCADNIARKELCDELVLVDIKEGVAEGKAMDLMQTAQLEGFDTRITGSTNDYAKTAGSSVAVITSGIPRKPGMTREELIGINAGIVKTVTQNILQHSPDCIIIVISNPMDTMTYLALKASGLPKNRVIGMGGILDSARFRYYLSQAIPCSPNDLQANVVGGHGDTTMIPLTRLATYCGTPVAKYLDADRLKKVAADTMVGGATLTGLLGTSAWYAPGAAGAALVEAIVRDEKKMMPCCVSLEGEYGLNDICLGVPVIIGRNGWEKIVDFDLNDEEMAAMNKSAEAVRNMNSVLATLNL
;
A
#
# COMPACT_ATOMS: atom_id res chain seq x y z
N MET A 1 4.03 -21.59 -5.30
CA MET A 1 4.36 -20.14 -5.40
C MET A 1 4.86 -19.66 -4.05
N LYS A 2 5.82 -18.73 -4.02
CA LYS A 2 6.36 -18.14 -2.79
C LYS A 2 6.07 -16.63 -2.72
N VAL A 3 5.70 -16.15 -1.54
CA VAL A 3 5.55 -14.72 -1.21
C VAL A 3 6.45 -14.40 -0.03
N THR A 4 7.09 -13.24 -0.06
CA THR A 4 7.90 -12.73 1.06
C THR A 4 7.27 -11.46 1.63
N VAL A 5 7.24 -11.33 2.96
CA VAL A 5 6.90 -10.10 3.67
C VAL A 5 8.10 -9.68 4.50
N VAL A 6 8.66 -8.49 4.22
CA VAL A 6 9.80 -7.94 4.93
C VAL A 6 9.34 -6.86 5.90
N GLY A 7 9.67 -7.05 7.16
CA GLY A 7 9.15 -6.33 8.30
C GLY A 7 8.07 -7.14 9.02
N ALA A 8 8.43 -7.86 10.07
CA ALA A 8 7.49 -8.64 10.89
C ALA A 8 6.83 -7.80 12.01
N GLY A 9 6.67 -6.48 11.78
CA GLY A 9 5.88 -5.60 12.64
C GLY A 9 4.39 -5.95 12.60
N ALA A 10 3.54 -5.10 13.19
CA ALA A 10 2.10 -5.35 13.23
C ALA A 10 1.47 -5.41 11.82
N VAL A 11 1.86 -4.50 10.92
CA VAL A 11 1.37 -4.47 9.53
C VAL A 11 1.81 -5.72 8.77
N GLY A 12 3.11 -6.07 8.83
CA GLY A 12 3.62 -7.23 8.10
C GLY A 12 3.05 -8.55 8.60
N ALA A 13 2.92 -8.73 9.92
CA ALA A 13 2.28 -9.91 10.48
C ALA A 13 0.79 -10.03 10.09
N THR A 14 0.05 -8.90 10.10
CA THR A 14 -1.34 -8.89 9.63
C THR A 14 -1.45 -9.18 8.14
N CYS A 15 -0.51 -8.67 7.32
CA CYS A 15 -0.44 -8.99 5.90
C CYS A 15 -0.21 -10.49 5.69
N ALA A 16 0.76 -11.07 6.41
CA ALA A 16 1.07 -12.49 6.37
C ALA A 16 -0.12 -13.37 6.80
N ASP A 17 -0.81 -13.01 7.87
CA ASP A 17 -2.02 -13.72 8.33
C ASP A 17 -3.10 -13.75 7.25
N ASN A 18 -3.38 -12.60 6.62
CA ASN A 18 -4.37 -12.52 5.54
C ASN A 18 -3.94 -13.31 4.28
N ILE A 19 -2.65 -13.32 3.94
CA ILE A 19 -2.11 -14.09 2.81
C ILE A 19 -2.29 -15.61 3.09
N ALA A 20 -1.96 -16.05 4.30
CA ALA A 20 -2.06 -17.45 4.70
C ALA A 20 -3.51 -17.95 4.72
N ARG A 21 -4.42 -17.22 5.40
CA ARG A 21 -5.85 -17.58 5.49
C ARG A 21 -6.55 -17.66 4.12
N LYS A 22 -6.08 -16.89 3.16
CA LYS A 22 -6.59 -16.90 1.78
C LYS A 22 -5.86 -17.89 0.88
N GLU A 23 -4.86 -18.60 1.40
CA GLU A 23 -4.02 -19.55 0.66
C GLU A 23 -3.48 -18.95 -0.66
N LEU A 24 -2.92 -17.74 -0.58
CA LEU A 24 -2.42 -17.04 -1.75
C LEU A 24 -1.06 -17.54 -2.25
N CYS A 25 -0.41 -18.42 -1.50
CA CYS A 25 0.87 -19.03 -1.86
C CYS A 25 1.09 -20.34 -1.10
N ASP A 26 2.00 -21.18 -1.61
CA ASP A 26 2.39 -22.42 -0.93
C ASP A 26 3.37 -22.16 0.22
N GLU A 27 4.24 -21.15 0.01
CA GLU A 27 5.26 -20.71 0.97
C GLU A 27 5.19 -19.21 1.22
N LEU A 28 5.15 -18.84 2.48
CA LEU A 28 5.21 -17.46 2.95
C LEU A 28 6.44 -17.28 3.85
N VAL A 29 7.31 -16.34 3.48
CA VAL A 29 8.50 -16.01 4.27
C VAL A 29 8.33 -14.65 4.95
N LEU A 30 8.43 -14.62 6.28
CA LEU A 30 8.55 -13.40 7.06
C LEU A 30 10.03 -13.10 7.30
N VAL A 31 10.47 -11.88 7.03
CA VAL A 31 11.85 -11.43 7.32
C VAL A 31 11.82 -10.23 8.26
N ASP A 32 12.66 -10.23 9.27
CA ASP A 32 12.87 -9.07 10.15
C ASP A 32 14.35 -8.99 10.56
N ILE A 33 14.80 -7.79 10.92
CA ILE A 33 16.17 -7.59 11.45
C ILE A 33 16.28 -7.94 12.93
N LYS A 34 15.15 -7.90 13.66
CA LYS A 34 15.12 -8.19 15.08
C LYS A 34 15.10 -9.70 15.32
N GLU A 35 16.12 -10.18 16.00
CA GLU A 35 16.32 -11.61 16.26
C GLU A 35 15.07 -12.27 16.87
N GLY A 36 14.67 -13.40 16.27
CA GLY A 36 13.57 -14.25 16.72
C GLY A 36 12.16 -13.71 16.46
N VAL A 37 12.01 -12.45 16.04
CA VAL A 37 10.66 -11.85 15.86
C VAL A 37 9.92 -12.47 14.67
N ALA A 38 10.59 -12.62 13.55
CA ALA A 38 9.97 -13.21 12.36
C ALA A 38 9.67 -14.70 12.58
N GLU A 39 10.59 -15.43 13.19
CA GLU A 39 10.43 -16.85 13.53
C GLU A 39 9.30 -17.07 14.53
N GLY A 40 9.25 -16.26 15.60
CA GLY A 40 8.18 -16.35 16.60
C GLY A 40 6.81 -16.09 16.01
N LYS A 41 6.66 -15.05 15.19
CA LYS A 41 5.38 -14.74 14.52
C LYS A 41 5.00 -15.78 13.47
N ALA A 42 5.95 -16.31 12.71
CA ALA A 42 5.69 -17.38 11.77
C ALA A 42 5.19 -18.64 12.50
N MET A 43 5.80 -18.98 13.63
CA MET A 43 5.38 -20.12 14.45
C MET A 43 3.98 -19.90 15.04
N ASP A 44 3.67 -18.71 15.56
CA ASP A 44 2.37 -18.35 16.11
C ASP A 44 1.28 -18.43 15.03
N LEU A 45 1.51 -17.85 13.85
CA LEU A 45 0.62 -17.96 12.71
C LEU A 45 0.40 -19.40 12.26
N MET A 46 1.46 -20.22 12.20
CA MET A 46 1.34 -21.65 11.83
C MET A 46 0.49 -22.46 12.82
N GLN A 47 0.46 -22.05 14.10
CA GLN A 47 -0.40 -22.70 15.09
C GLN A 47 -1.89 -22.41 14.85
N THR A 48 -2.24 -21.38 14.07
CA THR A 48 -3.62 -21.11 13.68
C THR A 48 -4.07 -21.91 12.47
N ALA A 49 -3.16 -22.58 11.74
CA ALA A 49 -3.44 -23.22 10.45
C ALA A 49 -4.61 -24.21 10.51
N GLN A 50 -4.62 -25.11 11.51
CA GLN A 50 -5.72 -26.07 11.69
C GLN A 50 -7.04 -25.39 12.11
N LEU A 51 -6.95 -24.30 12.87
CA LEU A 51 -8.14 -23.57 13.36
C LEU A 51 -8.80 -22.75 12.25
N GLU A 52 -7.99 -22.19 11.34
CA GLU A 52 -8.41 -21.30 10.26
C GLU A 52 -8.50 -22.00 8.90
N GLY A 53 -8.05 -23.26 8.82
CA GLY A 53 -8.23 -24.13 7.66
C GLY A 53 -7.35 -23.76 6.46
N PHE A 54 -6.06 -23.44 6.68
CA PHE A 54 -5.12 -23.19 5.59
C PHE A 54 -3.87 -24.10 5.66
N ASP A 55 -3.24 -24.35 4.51
CA ASP A 55 -2.04 -25.17 4.35
C ASP A 55 -0.79 -24.36 3.93
N THR A 56 -0.91 -23.04 3.75
CA THR A 56 0.23 -22.14 3.45
C THR A 56 1.31 -22.31 4.51
N ARG A 57 2.54 -22.70 4.08
CA ARG A 57 3.67 -22.86 4.98
C ARG A 57 4.33 -21.52 5.28
N ILE A 58 4.31 -21.11 6.54
CA ILE A 58 4.89 -19.85 6.98
C ILE A 58 6.23 -20.12 7.67
N THR A 59 7.29 -19.42 7.25
CA THR A 59 8.61 -19.47 7.88
C THR A 59 9.10 -18.09 8.23
N GLY A 60 9.80 -17.97 9.36
CA GLY A 60 10.46 -16.74 9.77
C GLY A 60 11.95 -16.76 9.44
N SER A 61 12.55 -15.58 9.34
CA SER A 61 13.97 -15.41 9.07
C SER A 61 14.49 -14.10 9.63
N THR A 62 15.47 -14.21 10.53
CA THR A 62 16.18 -13.05 11.04
C THR A 62 17.31 -12.67 10.08
N ASN A 63 17.11 -11.56 9.34
CA ASN A 63 18.07 -10.94 8.41
C ASN A 63 18.71 -11.91 7.38
N ASP A 64 18.15 -13.08 7.16
CA ASP A 64 18.60 -14.05 6.16
C ASP A 64 17.69 -14.02 4.93
N TYR A 65 18.08 -13.27 3.92
CA TYR A 65 17.33 -13.11 2.67
C TYR A 65 17.47 -14.31 1.72
N ALA A 66 18.40 -15.26 1.96
CA ALA A 66 18.49 -16.46 1.14
C ALA A 66 17.19 -17.28 1.16
N LYS A 67 16.45 -17.23 2.26
CA LYS A 67 15.13 -17.89 2.38
C LYS A 67 14.06 -17.27 1.46
N THR A 68 14.25 -16.02 1.01
CA THR A 68 13.32 -15.37 0.08
C THR A 68 13.48 -15.81 -1.36
N ALA A 69 14.50 -16.62 -1.66
CA ALA A 69 14.81 -17.04 -3.02
C ALA A 69 13.59 -17.64 -3.75
N GLY A 70 13.36 -17.14 -4.98
CA GLY A 70 12.25 -17.58 -5.82
C GLY A 70 10.89 -17.00 -5.45
N SER A 71 10.86 -15.90 -4.68
CA SER A 71 9.60 -15.19 -4.39
C SER A 71 9.03 -14.55 -5.64
N SER A 72 7.75 -14.78 -5.91
CA SER A 72 7.01 -14.12 -6.99
C SER A 72 6.60 -12.70 -6.62
N VAL A 73 6.30 -12.47 -5.34
CA VAL A 73 5.90 -11.17 -4.79
C VAL A 73 6.65 -10.94 -3.47
N ALA A 74 7.16 -9.73 -3.29
CA ALA A 74 7.76 -9.27 -2.04
C ALA A 74 7.05 -8.01 -1.54
N VAL A 75 6.56 -8.06 -0.30
CA VAL A 75 5.87 -6.95 0.37
C VAL A 75 6.82 -6.30 1.37
N ILE A 76 7.13 -5.03 1.17
CA ILE A 76 8.01 -4.24 2.05
C ILE A 76 7.17 -3.43 3.02
N THR A 77 7.15 -3.84 4.27
CA THR A 77 6.52 -3.12 5.38
C THR A 77 7.54 -2.57 6.37
N SER A 78 8.83 -2.78 6.07
CA SER A 78 9.95 -2.36 6.91
C SER A 78 10.08 -0.85 6.94
N GLY A 79 10.34 -0.31 8.12
CA GLY A 79 10.52 1.11 8.35
C GLY A 79 10.22 1.46 9.80
N ILE A 80 10.56 2.67 10.20
CA ILE A 80 10.21 3.20 11.51
C ILE A 80 8.99 4.12 11.41
N PRO A 81 8.09 4.13 12.41
CA PRO A 81 7.06 5.15 12.50
C PRO A 81 7.69 6.50 12.89
N ARG A 82 7.01 7.59 12.52
CA ARG A 82 7.43 8.92 12.96
C ARG A 82 7.37 9.02 14.49
N LYS A 83 8.48 9.41 15.10
CA LYS A 83 8.58 9.63 16.55
C LYS A 83 8.30 11.10 16.89
N PRO A 84 7.82 11.41 18.12
CA PRO A 84 7.73 12.78 18.58
C PRO A 84 9.08 13.52 18.46
N GLY A 85 9.04 14.73 17.89
CA GLY A 85 10.24 15.55 17.65
C GLY A 85 11.03 15.22 16.38
N MET A 86 10.73 14.13 15.68
CA MET A 86 11.36 13.79 14.41
C MET A 86 10.82 14.65 13.27
N THR A 87 11.70 15.23 12.46
CA THR A 87 11.33 15.95 11.25
C THR A 87 10.84 14.97 10.17
N ARG A 88 10.19 15.49 9.12
CA ARG A 88 9.77 14.68 7.98
C ARG A 88 10.98 14.20 7.17
N GLU A 89 11.99 15.02 7.03
CA GLU A 89 13.23 14.77 6.32
C GLU A 89 14.04 13.65 7.01
N GLU A 90 14.14 13.69 8.34
CA GLU A 90 14.78 12.62 9.12
C GLU A 90 14.08 11.28 8.93
N LEU A 91 12.73 11.26 8.94
CA LEU A 91 11.97 10.04 8.70
C LEU A 91 12.21 9.50 7.28
N ILE A 92 12.20 10.38 6.27
CA ILE A 92 12.49 10.02 4.88
C ILE A 92 13.91 9.42 4.80
N GLY A 93 14.91 10.06 5.41
CA GLY A 93 16.29 9.61 5.36
C GLY A 93 16.48 8.20 5.94
N ILE A 94 15.91 7.94 7.11
CA ILE A 94 16.00 6.62 7.76
C ILE A 94 15.28 5.55 6.93
N ASN A 95 14.03 5.81 6.55
CA ASN A 95 13.23 4.82 5.82
C ASN A 95 13.74 4.60 4.39
N ALA A 96 14.33 5.61 3.75
CA ALA A 96 14.97 5.46 2.45
C ALA A 96 16.14 4.47 2.49
N GLY A 97 17.03 4.58 3.47
CA GLY A 97 18.11 3.61 3.68
C GLY A 97 17.58 2.19 3.88
N ILE A 98 16.54 2.04 4.69
CA ILE A 98 15.91 0.73 4.94
C ILE A 98 15.30 0.16 3.66
N VAL A 99 14.43 0.91 2.97
CA VAL A 99 13.73 0.43 1.77
C VAL A 99 14.70 0.11 0.65
N LYS A 100 15.73 0.93 0.43
CA LYS A 100 16.78 0.66 -0.57
C LYS A 100 17.48 -0.66 -0.27
N THR A 101 17.97 -0.85 0.97
CA THR A 101 18.69 -2.07 1.38
C THR A 101 17.79 -3.31 1.25
N VAL A 102 16.55 -3.23 1.72
CA VAL A 102 15.58 -4.32 1.62
C VAL A 102 15.30 -4.68 0.16
N THR A 103 15.07 -3.68 -0.71
CA THR A 103 14.85 -3.89 -2.14
C THR A 103 16.03 -4.62 -2.79
N GLN A 104 17.25 -4.19 -2.51
CA GLN A 104 18.46 -4.81 -3.06
C GLN A 104 18.64 -6.25 -2.56
N ASN A 105 18.45 -6.49 -1.25
CA ASN A 105 18.57 -7.83 -0.68
C ASN A 105 17.52 -8.81 -1.25
N ILE A 106 16.28 -8.37 -1.44
CA ILE A 106 15.23 -9.19 -2.08
C ILE A 106 15.67 -9.57 -3.50
N LEU A 107 16.12 -8.60 -4.30
CA LEU A 107 16.46 -8.81 -5.71
C LEU A 107 17.71 -9.69 -5.93
N GLN A 108 18.63 -9.77 -4.95
CA GLN A 108 19.73 -10.73 -4.99
C GLN A 108 19.26 -12.19 -5.03
N HIS A 109 18.09 -12.48 -4.45
CA HIS A 109 17.55 -13.85 -4.33
C HIS A 109 16.29 -14.06 -5.16
N SER A 110 15.62 -12.99 -5.57
CA SER A 110 14.37 -13.01 -6.34
C SER A 110 14.34 -11.87 -7.36
N PRO A 111 15.18 -11.94 -8.43
CA PRO A 111 15.42 -10.83 -9.35
C PRO A 111 14.19 -10.44 -10.18
N ASP A 112 13.23 -11.35 -10.34
CA ASP A 112 12.03 -11.15 -11.15
C ASP A 112 10.76 -10.93 -10.31
N CYS A 113 10.88 -10.71 -8.99
CA CYS A 113 9.71 -10.55 -8.14
C CYS A 113 8.99 -9.21 -8.39
N ILE A 114 7.70 -9.18 -8.06
CA ILE A 114 6.94 -7.93 -7.97
C ILE A 114 7.13 -7.36 -6.56
N ILE A 115 7.48 -6.09 -6.46
CA ILE A 115 7.68 -5.40 -5.19
C ILE A 115 6.44 -4.58 -4.86
N ILE A 116 5.87 -4.81 -3.67
CA ILE A 116 4.81 -4.02 -3.08
C ILE A 116 5.40 -3.21 -1.93
N VAL A 117 5.23 -1.89 -1.95
CA VAL A 117 5.72 -0.98 -0.91
C VAL A 117 4.55 -0.51 -0.04
N ILE A 118 4.71 -0.68 1.28
CA ILE A 118 3.77 -0.19 2.31
C ILE A 118 4.46 0.82 3.25
N SER A 119 5.78 0.82 3.27
CA SER A 119 6.61 1.68 4.11
C SER A 119 6.39 3.18 3.82
N ASN A 120 6.29 3.99 4.87
CA ASN A 120 6.02 5.42 4.75
C ASN A 120 7.31 6.28 4.80
N PRO A 121 7.31 7.46 4.12
CA PRO A 121 6.25 8.00 3.24
C PRO A 121 6.10 7.18 1.96
N MET A 122 4.92 6.58 1.76
CA MET A 122 4.73 5.47 0.81
C MET A 122 5.04 5.87 -0.64
N ASP A 123 4.60 7.04 -1.11
CA ASP A 123 4.85 7.49 -2.49
C ASP A 123 6.36 7.67 -2.76
N THR A 124 7.07 8.31 -1.82
CA THR A 124 8.52 8.52 -1.88
C THR A 124 9.28 7.21 -1.78
N MET A 125 8.86 6.29 -0.92
CA MET A 125 9.48 4.97 -0.78
C MET A 125 9.24 4.09 -2.02
N THR A 126 8.07 4.19 -2.66
CA THR A 126 7.77 3.51 -3.93
C THR A 126 8.65 4.05 -5.06
N TYR A 127 8.80 5.37 -5.17
CA TYR A 127 9.70 5.99 -6.13
C TYR A 127 11.15 5.54 -5.92
N LEU A 128 11.63 5.53 -4.69
CA LEU A 128 12.96 5.05 -4.34
C LEU A 128 13.15 3.56 -4.67
N ALA A 129 12.20 2.71 -4.30
CA ALA A 129 12.25 1.27 -4.59
C ALA A 129 12.32 1.02 -6.10
N LEU A 130 11.55 1.76 -6.91
CA LEU A 130 11.62 1.67 -8.36
C LEU A 130 13.01 2.04 -8.89
N LYS A 131 13.56 3.18 -8.46
CA LYS A 131 14.91 3.62 -8.90
C LYS A 131 16.02 2.66 -8.44
N ALA A 132 15.92 2.13 -7.23
CA ALA A 132 16.92 1.22 -6.66
C ALA A 132 16.83 -0.21 -7.20
N SER A 133 15.67 -0.63 -7.68
CA SER A 133 15.45 -2.01 -8.14
C SER A 133 15.96 -2.27 -9.55
N GLY A 134 15.91 -1.27 -10.44
CA GLY A 134 16.13 -1.46 -11.87
C GLY A 134 15.06 -2.33 -12.56
N LEU A 135 13.99 -2.68 -11.86
CA LEU A 135 12.88 -3.45 -12.41
C LEU A 135 12.06 -2.62 -13.42
N PRO A 136 11.36 -3.29 -14.35
CA PRO A 136 10.32 -2.64 -15.13
C PRO A 136 9.29 -1.96 -14.21
N LYS A 137 8.82 -0.76 -14.59
CA LYS A 137 7.94 0.07 -13.75
C LYS A 137 6.68 -0.65 -13.25
N ASN A 138 6.16 -1.57 -14.05
CA ASN A 138 4.95 -2.34 -13.72
C ASN A 138 5.16 -3.37 -12.58
N ARG A 139 6.41 -3.61 -12.15
CA ARG A 139 6.74 -4.54 -11.07
C ARG A 139 6.97 -3.87 -9.72
N VAL A 140 6.85 -2.54 -9.62
CA VAL A 140 6.96 -1.82 -8.34
C VAL A 140 5.70 -1.03 -8.09
N ILE A 141 5.02 -1.34 -6.98
CA ILE A 141 3.67 -0.86 -6.68
C ILE A 141 3.60 -0.40 -5.22
N GLY A 142 3.12 0.81 -5.00
CA GLY A 142 2.76 1.30 -3.66
C GLY A 142 1.29 1.05 -3.35
N MET A 143 1.00 0.49 -2.18
CA MET A 143 -0.33 0.01 -1.81
C MET A 143 -1.34 1.16 -1.50
N GLY A 144 -0.91 2.34 -1.08
CA GLY A 144 -1.67 3.45 -0.48
C GLY A 144 -3.15 3.59 -0.83
N GLY A 145 -3.48 3.81 -2.10
CA GLY A 145 -4.85 4.10 -2.54
C GLY A 145 -5.87 2.99 -2.25
N ILE A 146 -5.45 1.74 -2.13
CA ILE A 146 -6.33 0.61 -1.74
C ILE A 146 -6.84 0.83 -0.31
N LEU A 147 -5.93 1.16 0.61
CA LEU A 147 -6.25 1.45 2.00
C LEU A 147 -7.11 2.70 2.12
N ASP A 148 -6.76 3.76 1.41
CA ASP A 148 -7.48 5.04 1.47
C ASP A 148 -8.90 4.90 0.92
N SER A 149 -9.07 4.12 -0.15
CA SER A 149 -10.39 3.79 -0.70
C SER A 149 -11.22 2.91 0.25
N ALA A 150 -10.59 2.01 1.00
CA ALA A 150 -11.28 1.24 2.04
C ALA A 150 -11.79 2.16 3.17
N ARG A 151 -10.99 3.15 3.60
CA ARG A 151 -11.41 4.18 4.55
C ARG A 151 -12.55 5.03 4.01
N PHE A 152 -12.47 5.44 2.74
CA PHE A 152 -13.53 6.22 2.09
C PHE A 152 -14.85 5.44 2.06
N ARG A 153 -14.83 4.15 1.72
CA ARG A 153 -16.02 3.28 1.77
C ARG A 153 -16.55 3.12 3.19
N TYR A 154 -15.67 3.02 4.18
CA TYR A 154 -16.07 2.98 5.59
C TYR A 154 -16.83 4.25 5.97
N TYR A 155 -16.30 5.45 5.73
CA TYR A 155 -16.99 6.70 6.09
C TYR A 155 -18.27 6.91 5.29
N LEU A 156 -18.31 6.54 4.01
CA LEU A 156 -19.54 6.52 3.23
C LEU A 156 -20.59 5.59 3.83
N SER A 157 -20.19 4.38 4.26
CA SER A 157 -21.10 3.40 4.85
C SER A 157 -21.70 3.86 6.18
N GLN A 158 -20.97 4.69 6.93
CA GLN A 158 -21.50 5.32 8.15
C GLN A 158 -22.49 6.45 7.82
N ALA A 159 -22.23 7.20 6.73
CA ALA A 159 -23.07 8.31 6.32
C ALA A 159 -24.39 7.85 5.64
N ILE A 160 -24.38 6.73 4.89
CA ILE A 160 -25.53 6.18 4.15
C ILE A 160 -26.13 4.96 4.86
N PRO A 161 -25.89 4.61 6.08
CA PRO A 161 -26.07 3.32 6.75
C PRO A 161 -26.30 2.13 5.80
N CYS A 162 -25.18 1.65 5.20
CA CYS A 162 -25.19 0.54 4.22
C CYS A 162 -23.97 -0.37 4.38
N SER A 163 -23.95 -1.50 3.68
CA SER A 163 -22.77 -2.34 3.60
C SER A 163 -21.63 -1.62 2.86
N PRO A 164 -20.41 -1.56 3.41
CA PRO A 164 -19.27 -1.01 2.68
C PRO A 164 -18.92 -1.81 1.41
N ASN A 165 -19.36 -3.07 1.31
CA ASN A 165 -19.16 -3.91 0.13
C ASN A 165 -20.02 -3.48 -1.07
N ASP A 166 -21.10 -2.76 -0.84
CA ASP A 166 -22.00 -2.25 -1.88
C ASP A 166 -21.57 -0.89 -2.43
N LEU A 167 -20.48 -0.33 -1.88
CA LEU A 167 -19.93 0.97 -2.26
C LEU A 167 -18.77 0.81 -3.25
N GLN A 168 -18.84 1.54 -4.36
CA GLN A 168 -17.72 1.76 -5.27
C GLN A 168 -17.21 3.18 -5.05
N ALA A 169 -16.01 3.30 -4.47
CA ALA A 169 -15.42 4.58 -4.13
C ALA A 169 -13.90 4.48 -4.15
N ASN A 170 -13.24 5.44 -4.76
CA ASN A 170 -11.80 5.44 -4.97
C ASN A 170 -11.17 6.73 -4.45
N VAL A 171 -9.95 6.59 -3.95
CA VAL A 171 -9.06 7.70 -3.57
C VAL A 171 -7.85 7.64 -4.48
N VAL A 172 -7.49 8.76 -5.07
CA VAL A 172 -6.29 8.93 -5.91
C VAL A 172 -5.36 10.00 -5.31
N GLY A 173 -4.24 10.27 -5.96
CA GLY A 173 -3.22 11.20 -5.45
C GLY A 173 -2.25 10.54 -4.48
N GLY A 174 -1.47 11.35 -3.76
CA GLY A 174 -0.49 10.88 -2.77
C GLY A 174 -1.13 10.32 -1.50
N HIS A 175 -0.42 9.42 -0.83
CA HIS A 175 -0.87 8.77 0.41
C HIS A 175 -0.57 9.61 1.66
N GLY A 176 -1.01 10.83 1.73
CA GLY A 176 -0.85 11.72 2.88
C GLY A 176 -2.12 12.51 3.16
N ASP A 177 -2.32 12.91 4.41
CA ASP A 177 -3.54 13.57 4.89
C ASP A 177 -3.95 14.82 4.08
N THR A 178 -3.00 15.45 3.37
CA THR A 178 -3.22 16.63 2.54
C THR A 178 -3.09 16.37 1.04
N THR A 179 -2.78 15.15 0.65
CA THR A 179 -2.50 14.78 -0.75
C THR A 179 -3.48 13.76 -1.33
N MET A 180 -4.29 13.13 -0.49
CA MET A 180 -5.37 12.24 -0.91
C MET A 180 -6.50 13.00 -1.59
N ILE A 181 -7.10 12.40 -2.60
CA ILE A 181 -8.22 12.94 -3.37
C ILE A 181 -9.35 11.91 -3.40
N PRO A 182 -10.26 11.92 -2.41
CA PRO A 182 -11.46 11.09 -2.44
C PRO A 182 -12.39 11.54 -3.57
N LEU A 183 -12.61 10.70 -4.57
CA LEU A 183 -13.41 11.02 -5.75
C LEU A 183 -14.90 10.86 -5.45
N THR A 184 -15.48 11.81 -4.71
CA THR A 184 -16.89 11.79 -4.28
C THR A 184 -17.86 11.81 -5.45
N ARG A 185 -17.51 12.51 -6.53
CA ARG A 185 -18.32 12.60 -7.77
C ARG A 185 -18.51 11.23 -8.42
N LEU A 186 -17.47 10.38 -8.36
CA LEU A 186 -17.46 9.04 -8.98
C LEU A 186 -17.90 7.94 -8.02
N ALA A 187 -18.16 8.26 -6.76
CA ALA A 187 -18.59 7.27 -5.79
C ALA A 187 -20.04 6.85 -5.99
N THR A 188 -20.30 5.52 -5.92
CA THR A 188 -21.64 4.96 -6.08
C THR A 188 -21.99 3.96 -4.97
N TYR A 189 -23.27 3.88 -4.68
CA TYR A 189 -23.89 2.81 -3.89
C TYR A 189 -24.76 1.97 -4.82
N CYS A 190 -24.37 0.71 -5.03
CA CYS A 190 -25.00 -0.19 -6.00
C CYS A 190 -25.26 0.46 -7.38
N GLY A 191 -24.24 1.18 -7.90
CA GLY A 191 -24.31 1.86 -9.20
C GLY A 191 -25.06 3.21 -9.20
N THR A 192 -25.70 3.60 -8.08
CA THR A 192 -26.34 4.91 -7.93
C THR A 192 -25.34 5.91 -7.33
N PRO A 193 -25.14 7.11 -7.91
CA PRO A 193 -24.26 8.11 -7.34
C PRO A 193 -24.60 8.43 -5.88
N VAL A 194 -23.58 8.46 -4.99
CA VAL A 194 -23.78 8.74 -3.56
C VAL A 194 -24.40 10.12 -3.29
N ALA A 195 -24.25 11.06 -4.23
CA ALA A 195 -24.92 12.37 -4.20
C ALA A 195 -26.47 12.30 -4.25
N LYS A 196 -27.06 11.14 -4.54
CA LYS A 196 -28.51 10.90 -4.38
C LYS A 196 -28.91 10.66 -2.93
N TYR A 197 -27.98 10.27 -2.07
CA TYR A 197 -28.21 9.89 -0.67
C TYR A 197 -27.64 10.92 0.32
N LEU A 198 -26.61 11.66 -0.09
CA LEU A 198 -25.92 12.65 0.75
C LEU A 198 -25.89 14.00 0.04
N ASP A 199 -26.16 15.06 0.78
CA ASP A 199 -25.95 16.42 0.33
C ASP A 199 -24.45 16.78 0.22
N ALA A 200 -24.16 17.94 -0.36
CA ALA A 200 -22.80 18.39 -0.61
C ALA A 200 -21.98 18.54 0.68
N ASP A 201 -22.57 18.99 1.78
CA ASP A 201 -21.88 19.21 3.05
C ASP A 201 -21.48 17.88 3.70
N ARG A 202 -22.38 16.89 3.67
CA ARG A 202 -22.11 15.53 4.17
C ARG A 202 -21.05 14.83 3.31
N LEU A 203 -21.08 14.97 1.99
CA LEU A 203 -20.04 14.43 1.10
C LEU A 203 -18.68 15.07 1.37
N LYS A 204 -18.65 16.39 1.56
CA LYS A 204 -17.43 17.11 1.92
C LYS A 204 -16.87 16.65 3.27
N LYS A 205 -17.73 16.42 4.25
CA LYS A 205 -17.32 15.87 5.54
C LYS A 205 -16.74 14.47 5.40
N VAL A 206 -17.38 13.57 4.67
CA VAL A 206 -16.87 12.20 4.41
C VAL A 206 -15.51 12.24 3.74
N ALA A 207 -15.31 13.11 2.76
CA ALA A 207 -14.00 13.29 2.11
C ALA A 207 -12.93 13.74 3.12
N ALA A 208 -13.23 14.75 3.94
CA ALA A 208 -12.33 15.26 4.97
C ALA A 208 -11.98 14.19 6.02
N ASP A 209 -12.98 13.46 6.51
CA ASP A 209 -12.78 12.36 7.48
C ASP A 209 -11.91 11.23 6.87
N THR A 210 -12.08 10.95 5.57
CA THR A 210 -11.26 9.98 4.84
C THR A 210 -9.78 10.40 4.83
N MET A 211 -9.51 11.65 4.49
CA MET A 211 -8.15 12.19 4.39
C MET A 211 -7.40 12.09 5.72
N VAL A 212 -8.04 12.39 6.84
CA VAL A 212 -7.44 12.34 8.18
C VAL A 212 -7.63 11.00 8.90
N GLY A 213 -8.21 10.01 8.25
CA GLY A 213 -8.55 8.72 8.88
C GLY A 213 -7.36 7.98 9.48
N GLY A 214 -6.17 8.12 8.88
CA GLY A 214 -4.92 7.57 9.43
C GLY A 214 -4.50 8.25 10.73
N ALA A 215 -4.53 9.59 10.76
CA ALA A 215 -4.22 10.38 11.94
C ALA A 215 -5.22 10.14 13.07
N THR A 216 -6.52 10.04 12.74
CA THR A 216 -7.58 9.71 13.71
C THR A 216 -7.31 8.38 14.40
N LEU A 217 -7.00 7.32 13.64
CA LEU A 217 -6.67 6.01 14.20
C LEU A 217 -5.40 6.06 15.06
N THR A 218 -4.39 6.79 14.62
CA THR A 218 -3.16 6.97 15.41
C THR A 218 -3.44 7.66 16.75
N GLY A 219 -4.31 8.66 16.77
CA GLY A 219 -4.74 9.33 18.00
C GLY A 219 -5.48 8.39 18.96
N LEU A 220 -6.33 7.49 18.43
CA LEU A 220 -7.11 6.54 19.24
C LEU A 220 -6.26 5.36 19.75
N LEU A 221 -5.34 4.86 18.91
CA LEU A 221 -4.57 3.64 19.21
C LEU A 221 -3.22 3.93 19.90
N GLY A 222 -2.75 5.19 19.87
CA GLY A 222 -1.40 5.55 20.29
C GLY A 222 -0.29 5.07 19.35
N THR A 223 -0.67 4.47 18.22
CA THR A 223 0.23 3.95 17.18
C THR A 223 -0.50 3.91 15.84
N SER A 224 0.25 3.70 14.74
CA SER A 224 -0.35 3.56 13.40
C SER A 224 -1.25 2.34 13.31
N ALA A 225 -2.32 2.42 12.51
CA ALA A 225 -3.18 1.29 12.18
C ALA A 225 -2.40 0.15 11.53
N TRP A 226 -2.81 -1.10 11.71
CA TRP A 226 -2.15 -2.28 11.13
C TRP A 226 -3.11 -3.28 10.47
N TYR A 227 -4.35 -3.44 10.95
CA TYR A 227 -5.31 -4.39 10.36
C TYR A 227 -5.63 -4.03 8.91
N ALA A 228 -6.11 -2.82 8.66
CA ALA A 228 -6.50 -2.41 7.32
C ALA A 228 -5.31 -2.29 6.35
N PRO A 229 -4.14 -1.74 6.73
CA PRO A 229 -2.95 -1.77 5.87
C PRO A 229 -2.48 -3.19 5.54
N GLY A 230 -2.47 -4.11 6.50
CA GLY A 230 -2.11 -5.51 6.26
C GLY A 230 -3.08 -6.20 5.31
N ALA A 231 -4.39 -6.00 5.52
CA ALA A 231 -5.42 -6.53 4.63
C ALA A 231 -5.34 -5.94 3.21
N ALA A 232 -5.04 -4.63 3.08
CA ALA A 232 -4.87 -3.97 1.78
C ALA A 232 -3.64 -4.50 1.03
N GLY A 233 -2.52 -4.74 1.73
CA GLY A 233 -1.34 -5.40 1.16
C GLY A 233 -1.66 -6.81 0.67
N ALA A 234 -2.35 -7.61 1.47
CA ALA A 234 -2.77 -8.97 1.08
C ALA A 234 -3.75 -8.96 -0.10
N ALA A 235 -4.68 -7.99 -0.18
CA ALA A 235 -5.59 -7.85 -1.32
C ALA A 235 -4.84 -7.53 -2.63
N LEU A 236 -3.75 -6.77 -2.57
CA LEU A 236 -2.91 -6.53 -3.73
C LEU A 236 -2.12 -7.78 -4.13
N VAL A 237 -1.59 -8.54 -3.16
CA VAL A 237 -0.97 -9.85 -3.41
C VAL A 237 -1.99 -10.79 -4.09
N GLU A 238 -3.23 -10.87 -3.58
CA GLU A 238 -4.31 -11.69 -4.14
C GLU A 238 -4.58 -11.37 -5.61
N ALA A 239 -4.73 -10.07 -5.94
CA ALA A 239 -4.99 -9.64 -7.31
C ALA A 239 -3.85 -10.04 -8.28
N ILE A 240 -2.59 -10.02 -7.80
CA ILE A 240 -1.42 -10.45 -8.57
C ILE A 240 -1.40 -11.97 -8.75
N VAL A 241 -1.45 -12.72 -7.66
CA VAL A 241 -1.23 -14.18 -7.71
C VAL A 241 -2.37 -14.93 -8.39
N ARG A 242 -3.60 -14.40 -8.27
CA ARG A 242 -4.80 -14.94 -8.94
C ARG A 242 -5.03 -14.38 -10.33
N ASP A 243 -4.21 -13.44 -10.78
CA ASP A 243 -4.36 -12.75 -12.07
C ASP A 243 -5.76 -12.13 -12.27
N GLU A 244 -6.27 -11.47 -11.23
CA GLU A 244 -7.68 -11.04 -11.17
C GLU A 244 -8.05 -9.96 -12.18
N LYS A 245 -7.09 -9.27 -12.79
CA LYS A 245 -7.32 -8.09 -13.66
C LYS A 245 -8.17 -7.02 -12.95
N LYS A 246 -7.95 -6.91 -11.65
CA LYS A 246 -8.74 -6.04 -10.78
C LYS A 246 -8.28 -4.60 -10.88
N MET A 247 -9.22 -3.69 -11.03
CA MET A 247 -8.93 -2.26 -10.94
C MET A 247 -8.74 -1.87 -9.47
N MET A 248 -7.56 -1.36 -9.14
CA MET A 248 -7.19 -0.91 -7.81
C MET A 248 -6.46 0.43 -7.87
N PRO A 249 -6.76 1.41 -7.02
CA PRO A 249 -5.94 2.61 -6.93
C PRO A 249 -4.63 2.27 -6.21
N CYS A 250 -3.52 2.43 -6.92
CA CYS A 250 -2.18 2.14 -6.43
C CYS A 250 -1.22 3.27 -6.81
N CYS A 251 -0.18 3.45 -6.01
CA CYS A 251 0.93 4.34 -6.33
C CYS A 251 1.85 3.66 -7.34
N VAL A 252 1.92 4.21 -8.54
CA VAL A 252 2.74 3.68 -9.65
C VAL A 252 3.47 4.80 -10.38
N SER A 253 4.51 4.46 -11.11
CA SER A 253 5.29 5.41 -11.92
C SER A 253 4.47 5.94 -13.09
N LEU A 254 4.39 7.26 -13.20
CA LEU A 254 3.73 7.97 -14.29
C LEU A 254 4.75 8.48 -15.31
N GLU A 255 4.44 8.33 -16.59
CA GLU A 255 5.27 8.71 -17.76
C GLU A 255 4.43 9.44 -18.80
N GLY A 256 3.63 10.41 -18.40
CA GLY A 256 2.74 11.21 -19.25
C GLY A 256 1.30 11.14 -18.85
N GLU A 257 0.89 10.10 -18.12
CA GLU A 257 -0.49 9.95 -17.65
C GLU A 257 -0.85 11.10 -16.69
N TYR A 258 -2.05 11.63 -16.81
CA TYR A 258 -2.52 12.84 -16.12
C TYR A 258 -1.59 14.07 -16.32
N GLY A 259 -0.79 14.10 -17.41
CA GLY A 259 0.21 15.14 -17.64
C GLY A 259 1.42 15.10 -16.71
N LEU A 260 1.59 14.02 -15.95
CA LEU A 260 2.62 13.87 -14.93
C LEU A 260 3.74 12.91 -15.41
N ASN A 261 4.98 13.26 -15.08
CA ASN A 261 6.16 12.47 -15.44
C ASN A 261 7.11 12.35 -14.25
N ASP A 262 7.91 11.29 -14.22
CA ASP A 262 8.95 11.01 -13.21
C ASP A 262 8.45 11.17 -11.76
N ILE A 263 7.36 10.52 -11.46
CA ILE A 263 6.74 10.49 -10.15
C ILE A 263 6.01 9.17 -9.93
N CYS A 264 6.01 8.64 -8.71
CA CYS A 264 5.08 7.62 -8.30
C CYS A 264 3.92 8.29 -7.56
N LEU A 265 2.69 8.05 -8.03
CA LEU A 265 1.48 8.68 -7.48
C LEU A 265 0.30 7.71 -7.57
N GLY A 266 -0.65 7.85 -6.66
CA GLY A 266 -1.85 7.01 -6.60
C GLY A 266 -2.81 7.29 -7.75
N VAL A 267 -2.99 6.30 -8.62
CA VAL A 267 -3.92 6.33 -9.76
C VAL A 267 -4.61 4.97 -9.91
N PRO A 268 -5.79 4.90 -10.56
CA PRO A 268 -6.44 3.62 -10.81
C PRO A 268 -5.64 2.79 -11.81
N VAL A 269 -5.31 1.55 -11.44
CA VAL A 269 -4.58 0.62 -12.31
C VAL A 269 -5.24 -0.75 -12.36
N ILE A 270 -5.09 -1.45 -13.46
CA ILE A 270 -5.44 -2.86 -13.57
C ILE A 270 -4.26 -3.69 -13.03
N ILE A 271 -4.55 -4.50 -12.03
CA ILE A 271 -3.58 -5.41 -11.40
C ILE A 271 -3.79 -6.82 -11.92
N GLY A 272 -2.71 -7.41 -12.38
CA GLY A 272 -2.68 -8.81 -12.81
C GLY A 272 -1.35 -9.49 -12.49
N ARG A 273 -1.14 -10.65 -13.04
CA ARG A 273 0.01 -11.54 -12.77
C ARG A 273 1.37 -10.88 -12.97
N ASN A 274 1.47 -9.92 -13.86
CA ASN A 274 2.74 -9.25 -14.19
C ASN A 274 2.97 -7.95 -13.39
N GLY A 275 2.15 -7.67 -12.40
CA GLY A 275 2.12 -6.41 -11.66
C GLY A 275 0.97 -5.51 -12.14
N TRP A 276 1.17 -4.19 -12.22
CA TRP A 276 0.17 -3.34 -12.85
C TRP A 276 0.31 -3.36 -14.38
N GLU A 277 -0.81 -3.45 -15.08
CA GLU A 277 -0.81 -3.68 -16.52
C GLU A 277 -1.27 -2.46 -17.33
N LYS A 278 -2.13 -1.64 -16.74
CA LYS A 278 -2.70 -0.46 -17.39
C LYS A 278 -3.18 0.55 -16.35
N ILE A 279 -2.93 1.82 -16.58
CA ILE A 279 -3.59 2.91 -15.88
C ILE A 279 -4.97 3.12 -16.49
N VAL A 280 -5.99 3.26 -15.63
CA VAL A 280 -7.36 3.56 -16.04
C VAL A 280 -7.59 5.05 -15.88
N ASP A 281 -7.97 5.71 -16.97
CA ASP A 281 -8.35 7.12 -16.91
C ASP A 281 -9.76 7.26 -16.31
N PHE A 282 -9.87 8.03 -15.23
CA PHE A 282 -11.14 8.30 -14.56
C PHE A 282 -11.83 9.59 -15.06
N ASP A 283 -11.32 10.23 -16.09
CA ASP A 283 -11.87 11.49 -16.63
C ASP A 283 -12.09 12.51 -15.49
N LEU A 284 -10.99 12.91 -14.88
CA LEU A 284 -11.00 13.87 -13.76
C LEU A 284 -11.46 15.24 -14.27
N ASN A 285 -12.37 15.88 -13.53
CA ASN A 285 -12.77 17.25 -13.83
C ASN A 285 -11.65 18.25 -13.45
N ASP A 286 -11.85 19.55 -13.78
CA ASP A 286 -10.83 20.58 -13.56
C ASP A 286 -10.43 20.73 -12.09
N GLU A 287 -11.36 20.58 -11.14
CA GLU A 287 -11.07 20.65 -9.70
C GLU A 287 -10.26 19.43 -9.23
N GLU A 288 -10.64 18.25 -9.70
CA GLU A 288 -9.94 16.99 -9.40
C GLU A 288 -8.53 16.99 -10.02
N MET A 289 -8.39 17.52 -11.26
CA MET A 289 -7.08 17.69 -11.90
C MET A 289 -6.21 18.72 -11.18
N ALA A 290 -6.77 19.84 -10.74
CA ALA A 290 -6.04 20.82 -9.94
C ALA A 290 -5.56 20.22 -8.60
N ALA A 291 -6.41 19.39 -7.95
CA ALA A 291 -6.03 18.65 -6.75
C ALA A 291 -4.93 17.62 -7.04
N MET A 292 -4.99 16.90 -8.18
CA MET A 292 -3.97 15.95 -8.62
C MET A 292 -2.60 16.64 -8.82
N ASN A 293 -2.57 17.80 -9.49
CA ASN A 293 -1.35 18.58 -9.68
C ASN A 293 -0.75 19.06 -8.35
N LYS A 294 -1.59 19.55 -7.43
CA LYS A 294 -1.15 19.96 -6.08
C LYS A 294 -0.60 18.78 -5.28
N SER A 295 -1.25 17.63 -5.38
CA SER A 295 -0.81 16.37 -4.77
C SER A 295 0.55 15.94 -5.31
N ALA A 296 0.72 15.97 -6.64
CA ALA A 296 1.98 15.64 -7.29
C ALA A 296 3.13 16.57 -6.88
N GLU A 297 2.87 17.88 -6.78
CA GLU A 297 3.85 18.86 -6.29
C GLU A 297 4.30 18.52 -4.86
N ALA A 298 3.37 18.21 -3.96
CA ALA A 298 3.70 17.85 -2.59
C ALA A 298 4.54 16.55 -2.52
N VAL A 299 4.25 15.55 -3.35
CA VAL A 299 5.04 14.32 -3.43
C VAL A 299 6.43 14.61 -4.04
N ARG A 300 6.55 15.44 -5.07
CA ARG A 300 7.86 15.86 -5.62
C ARG A 300 8.72 16.56 -4.58
N ASN A 301 8.13 17.42 -3.75
CA ASN A 301 8.83 18.09 -2.66
C ASN A 301 9.36 17.08 -1.62
N MET A 302 8.64 15.99 -1.36
CA MET A 302 9.16 14.90 -0.53
C MET A 302 10.26 14.10 -1.23
N ASN A 303 10.11 13.82 -2.52
CA ASN A 303 11.11 13.10 -3.31
C ASN A 303 12.43 13.88 -3.44
N SER A 304 12.39 15.22 -3.44
CA SER A 304 13.59 16.05 -3.51
C SER A 304 14.54 15.82 -2.33
N VAL A 305 14.04 15.39 -1.19
CA VAL A 305 14.85 15.01 -0.03
C VAL A 305 15.76 13.81 -0.37
N LEU A 306 15.29 12.87 -1.20
CA LEU A 306 16.10 11.70 -1.62
C LEU A 306 17.38 12.13 -2.34
N ALA A 307 17.35 13.23 -3.11
CA ALA A 307 18.52 13.73 -3.82
C ALA A 307 19.59 14.30 -2.88
N THR A 308 19.24 14.65 -1.65
CA THR A 308 20.18 15.14 -0.63
C THR A 308 20.82 14.03 0.19
N LEU A 309 20.33 12.79 0.02
CA LEU A 309 20.82 11.63 0.76
C LEU A 309 21.91 10.92 -0.07
N ASN A 310 22.99 10.56 0.59
CA ASN A 310 24.03 9.72 0.01
C ASN A 310 23.62 8.24 0.05
N LEU A 311 22.62 7.90 -0.77
CA LEU A 311 22.02 6.55 -0.81
C LEU A 311 22.67 5.69 -1.89
#